data_765085e8f1432dafe15d798cfcc48ef7
#
_entry.id   765085e8f1432dafe15d798cfcc48ef7
#
_cell.length_a   1.000
_cell.length_b   1.000
_cell.length_c   1.000
_cell.angle_alpha   90.00
_cell.angle_beta   90.00
_cell.angle_gamma   90.00
#
_symmetry.space_group_name_H-M   'P 1'
#
loop_
_entity.id
_entity.type
_entity.pdbx_description
1 polymer ?
#
loop_
_entity_poly.entity_id
_entity_poly.type
_entity_poly.pdbx_seq_one_letter_code
_entity_poly.pdbx_strand_id
1 'polypeptide(L)'
;MRDLKNKLTSGKGSSNIQSRRGKSFGYQVLGFGAGGGGASYLVDFLVLAGGGSGGSKRGGGGGAGGYRESPGTTTGSYSVSPLYGGAALDLPAGVHAITVGAGGADAPADQGGQSGNSGSNSVFSTITSAGGGGGAMESGTGAPGGSGGGAGNNDSNPVGSGGTGNTPPVSPAQGTNGGSSLRRAGGGGGGAGQVGGNAPSSPTSPSPTGVSGRGGNGGNGVATSITNASVTRAGGGGGGAQYTGTTAPGGSGGGGTGSTGQGGSSSATAGTASTGSGGGG
;
A
#
# COMPACT_ATOMS: atom_id res chain seq x y z
N MET A 1 -33.93 61.85 -16.20
CA MET A 1 -34.46 60.47 -16.23
C MET A 1 -34.65 59.89 -17.62
N ARG A 2 -35.05 60.62 -18.60
CA ARG A 2 -35.23 60.12 -20.00
C ARG A 2 -33.89 59.67 -20.65
N ASP A 3 -32.83 60.39 -20.36
CA ASP A 3 -31.54 60.12 -21.00
C ASP A 3 -30.87 58.79 -20.54
N LEU A 4 -31.07 58.38 -19.30
CA LEU A 4 -30.60 57.12 -18.77
C LEU A 4 -31.38 55.92 -19.34
N LYS A 5 -32.67 56.10 -19.57
CA LYS A 5 -33.54 55.05 -20.11
C LYS A 5 -33.20 54.75 -21.57
N ASN A 6 -32.89 55.76 -22.36
CA ASN A 6 -32.49 55.62 -23.76
C ASN A 6 -31.08 55.00 -23.92
N LYS A 7 -30.15 55.27 -23.00
CA LYS A 7 -28.85 54.65 -22.98
C LYS A 7 -28.87 53.16 -22.57
N LEU A 8 -29.86 52.79 -21.75
CA LEU A 8 -30.04 51.39 -21.33
C LEU A 8 -30.80 50.56 -22.34
N THR A 9 -31.55 51.19 -23.26
CA THR A 9 -32.35 50.51 -24.26
C THR A 9 -31.75 50.57 -25.68
N SER A 10 -30.74 51.42 -25.93
CA SER A 10 -30.05 51.45 -27.22
C SER A 10 -29.10 50.29 -27.31
N GLY A 11 -29.23 49.49 -28.35
CA GLY A 11 -28.54 48.21 -28.55
C GLY A 11 -26.99 48.19 -28.41
N LYS A 12 -26.36 49.36 -28.44
CA LYS A 12 -24.91 49.49 -28.16
C LYS A 12 -24.57 49.47 -26.68
N GLY A 13 -25.52 49.81 -25.80
CA GLY A 13 -25.31 49.76 -24.33
C GLY A 13 -25.53 48.36 -23.74
N SER A 14 -26.44 47.58 -24.32
CA SER A 14 -26.79 46.26 -23.80
C SER A 14 -25.72 45.20 -24.01
N SER A 15 -25.05 45.21 -25.17
CA SER A 15 -23.97 44.26 -25.43
C SER A 15 -22.74 44.51 -24.55
N ASN A 16 -22.45 45.78 -24.24
CA ASN A 16 -21.33 46.10 -23.37
C ASN A 16 -21.65 45.86 -21.87
N ILE A 17 -22.92 45.99 -21.48
CA ILE A 17 -23.34 45.67 -20.13
C ILE A 17 -23.46 44.15 -19.91
N GLN A 18 -23.91 43.42 -20.92
CA GLN A 18 -23.98 41.94 -20.85
C GLN A 18 -22.59 41.31 -20.83
N SER A 19 -21.65 41.78 -21.63
CA SER A 19 -20.30 41.27 -21.61
C SER A 19 -19.53 41.62 -20.32
N ARG A 20 -19.86 42.76 -19.69
CA ARG A 20 -19.30 43.15 -18.39
C ARG A 20 -19.99 42.47 -17.22
N ARG A 21 -21.29 42.18 -17.34
CA ARG A 21 -22.02 41.42 -16.29
C ARG A 21 -21.65 39.96 -16.27
N GLY A 22 -21.37 39.38 -17.44
CA GLY A 22 -20.85 38.03 -17.51
C GLY A 22 -19.46 37.81 -16.87
N LYS A 23 -18.77 38.94 -16.63
CA LYS A 23 -17.50 38.98 -15.90
C LYS A 23 -17.63 39.53 -14.49
N SER A 24 -18.85 39.85 -14.03
CA SER A 24 -19.08 40.33 -12.66
C SER A 24 -19.11 39.16 -11.69
N PHE A 25 -18.63 39.42 -10.49
CA PHE A 25 -18.62 38.42 -9.40
C PHE A 25 -20.02 37.80 -9.16
N GLY A 26 -21.09 38.61 -9.25
CA GLY A 26 -22.46 38.12 -9.09
C GLY A 26 -22.87 37.11 -10.18
N TYR A 27 -22.44 37.29 -11.41
CA TYR A 27 -22.73 36.34 -12.49
C TYR A 27 -21.95 35.02 -12.32
N GLN A 28 -20.70 35.12 -11.87
CA GLN A 28 -19.90 33.91 -11.61
C GLN A 28 -20.43 33.13 -10.41
N VAL A 29 -20.99 33.79 -9.40
CA VAL A 29 -21.62 33.10 -8.27
C VAL A 29 -22.98 32.51 -8.65
N LEU A 30 -23.71 33.15 -9.55
CA LEU A 30 -24.99 32.63 -10.06
C LEU A 30 -24.85 31.74 -11.27
N GLY A 31 -23.64 31.59 -11.81
CA GLY A 31 -23.31 30.72 -12.92
C GLY A 31 -23.38 29.22 -12.60
N PHE A 32 -23.90 28.86 -11.45
CA PHE A 32 -24.17 27.46 -11.06
C PHE A 32 -25.23 26.77 -11.92
N GLY A 33 -25.62 27.29 -13.04
CA GLY A 33 -26.65 26.65 -13.82
C GLY A 33 -26.65 26.84 -15.33
N ALA A 34 -25.70 27.56 -15.89
CA ALA A 34 -25.84 27.92 -17.29
C ALA A 34 -24.79 27.32 -18.25
N GLY A 35 -24.07 26.36 -17.83
CA GLY A 35 -23.14 25.65 -18.72
C GLY A 35 -22.83 24.28 -18.18
N GLY A 36 -23.12 23.26 -18.92
CA GLY A 36 -22.96 21.85 -18.56
C GLY A 36 -21.50 21.38 -18.37
N GLY A 37 -20.65 22.21 -17.83
CA GLY A 37 -19.33 21.84 -17.28
C GLY A 37 -19.37 22.07 -15.78
N GLY A 38 -19.72 21.06 -14.99
CA GLY A 38 -19.57 21.11 -13.54
C GLY A 38 -18.13 21.50 -13.20
N ALA A 39 -17.94 22.33 -12.16
CA ALA A 39 -16.61 22.62 -11.68
C ALA A 39 -15.88 21.31 -11.36
N SER A 40 -14.66 21.16 -11.82
CA SER A 40 -13.81 20.03 -11.44
C SER A 40 -12.64 20.55 -10.61
N TYR A 41 -12.10 19.67 -9.80
CA TYR A 41 -10.98 19.95 -8.91
C TYR A 41 -9.86 18.95 -9.14
N LEU A 42 -8.65 19.46 -9.32
CA LEU A 42 -7.47 18.63 -9.32
C LEU A 42 -7.12 18.26 -7.88
N VAL A 43 -7.03 16.96 -7.60
CA VAL A 43 -6.80 16.44 -6.26
C VAL A 43 -5.54 15.59 -6.26
N ASP A 44 -4.60 15.94 -5.40
CA ASP A 44 -3.49 15.04 -5.06
C ASP A 44 -3.98 13.94 -4.11
N PHE A 45 -3.42 12.75 -4.26
CA PHE A 45 -3.87 11.57 -3.51
C PHE A 45 -2.72 10.69 -3.07
N LEU A 46 -2.98 9.95 -1.99
CA LEU A 46 -2.26 8.77 -1.57
C LEU A 46 -3.27 7.66 -1.26
N VAL A 47 -3.25 6.59 -2.04
CA VAL A 47 -4.13 5.43 -1.86
C VAL A 47 -3.30 4.22 -1.47
N LEU A 48 -3.51 3.74 -0.24
CA LEU A 48 -2.88 2.54 0.31
C LEU A 48 -3.92 1.44 0.46
N ALA A 49 -3.62 0.24 0.03
CA ALA A 49 -4.47 -0.92 0.26
C ALA A 49 -4.15 -1.60 1.61
N GLY A 50 -4.98 -2.57 2.02
CA GLY A 50 -4.70 -3.40 3.17
C GLY A 50 -3.48 -4.30 2.94
N GLY A 51 -2.62 -4.45 3.94
CA GLY A 51 -1.52 -5.41 3.90
C GLY A 51 -2.00 -6.85 4.10
N GLY A 52 -1.25 -7.84 3.64
CA GLY A 52 -1.50 -9.25 3.91
C GLY A 52 -1.06 -9.65 5.32
N SER A 53 -1.64 -10.71 5.89
CA SER A 53 -1.17 -11.32 7.12
C SER A 53 -0.01 -12.29 6.85
N GLY A 54 0.79 -12.59 7.87
CA GLY A 54 1.84 -13.61 7.79
C GLY A 54 1.28 -15.04 7.80
N GLY A 55 2.07 -15.97 7.31
CA GLY A 55 1.77 -17.40 7.39
C GLY A 55 2.20 -17.99 8.73
N SER A 56 1.57 -19.07 9.16
CA SER A 56 1.91 -19.78 10.39
C SER A 56 3.06 -20.78 10.17
N LYS A 57 3.66 -21.30 11.24
CA LYS A 57 4.68 -22.38 11.22
C LYS A 57 5.85 -22.12 10.29
N ARG A 58 6.77 -21.25 10.67
CA ARG A 58 7.91 -20.88 9.81
C ARG A 58 7.44 -20.22 8.51
N GLY A 59 6.29 -19.59 8.58
CA GLY A 59 5.66 -18.96 7.44
C GLY A 59 6.40 -17.72 6.98
N GLY A 60 6.05 -17.29 5.78
CA GLY A 60 6.50 -16.02 5.24
C GLY A 60 5.77 -14.84 5.87
N GLY A 61 6.40 -13.67 5.88
CA GLY A 61 5.74 -12.42 6.24
C GLY A 61 4.72 -11.99 5.19
N GLY A 62 3.67 -11.29 5.59
CA GLY A 62 2.69 -10.70 4.68
C GLY A 62 3.28 -9.55 3.87
N GLY A 63 2.87 -9.40 2.63
CA GLY A 63 3.22 -8.26 1.78
C GLY A 63 2.46 -7.00 2.17
N ALA A 64 3.05 -5.84 1.94
CA ALA A 64 2.34 -4.57 2.09
C ALA A 64 1.25 -4.42 1.03
N GLY A 65 0.20 -3.67 1.34
CA GLY A 65 -0.77 -3.22 0.35
C GLY A 65 -0.12 -2.33 -0.70
N GLY A 66 -0.70 -2.29 -1.89
CA GLY A 66 -0.23 -1.44 -2.96
C GLY A 66 -0.17 0.03 -2.53
N TYR A 67 0.76 0.75 -3.11
CA TYR A 67 1.01 2.16 -2.86
C TYR A 67 0.82 2.95 -4.15
N ARG A 68 -0.12 3.89 -4.15
CA ARG A 68 -0.41 4.75 -5.31
C ARG A 68 -0.42 6.21 -4.86
N GLU A 69 0.43 7.03 -5.47
CA GLU A 69 0.59 8.45 -5.11
C GLU A 69 0.60 9.33 -6.35
N SER A 70 -0.07 10.48 -6.28
CA SER A 70 -0.02 11.51 -7.32
C SER A 70 1.30 12.28 -7.31
N PRO A 71 1.62 13.02 -8.39
CA PRO A 71 2.89 13.75 -8.50
C PRO A 71 3.03 14.97 -7.57
N GLY A 72 2.02 15.32 -6.78
CA GLY A 72 2.11 16.41 -5.81
C GLY A 72 2.20 17.80 -6.44
N THR A 73 1.61 17.99 -7.60
CA THR A 73 1.74 19.23 -8.36
C THR A 73 0.60 20.23 -8.12
N THR A 74 -0.45 19.82 -7.43
CA THR A 74 -1.70 20.58 -7.35
C THR A 74 -1.88 21.31 -6.04
N THR A 75 -1.51 20.71 -4.92
CA THR A 75 -1.81 21.21 -3.56
C THR A 75 -0.64 21.89 -2.86
N GLY A 76 0.40 22.19 -3.59
CA GLY A 76 1.61 22.80 -3.04
C GLY A 76 2.77 21.81 -2.93
N SER A 77 3.91 22.30 -2.45
CA SER A 77 5.13 21.50 -2.42
C SER A 77 5.18 20.58 -1.22
N TYR A 78 4.77 19.33 -1.40
CA TYR A 78 5.16 18.26 -0.49
C TYR A 78 6.18 17.32 -1.16
N SER A 79 6.98 16.63 -0.36
CA SER A 79 7.93 15.64 -0.89
C SER A 79 7.19 14.35 -1.20
N VAL A 80 7.08 14.05 -2.49
CA VAL A 80 6.50 12.79 -3.00
C VAL A 80 7.45 11.63 -2.78
N SER A 81 6.91 10.41 -2.73
CA SER A 81 7.72 9.19 -2.71
C SER A 81 8.37 8.91 -4.07
N PRO A 82 9.37 8.03 -4.13
CA PRO A 82 9.92 7.57 -5.42
C PRO A 82 8.92 6.82 -6.30
N LEU A 83 7.76 6.44 -5.76
CA LEU A 83 6.71 5.69 -6.46
C LEU A 83 5.56 6.59 -6.94
N TYR A 84 5.72 7.91 -6.85
CA TYR A 84 4.70 8.81 -7.39
C TYR A 84 4.54 8.62 -8.90
N GLY A 85 3.33 8.78 -9.39
CA GLY A 85 3.10 8.66 -10.84
C GLY A 85 1.69 9.04 -11.27
N GLY A 86 1.55 9.14 -12.58
CA GLY A 86 0.30 9.59 -13.18
C GLY A 86 0.12 11.11 -13.09
N ALA A 87 -1.14 11.52 -13.09
CA ALA A 87 -1.55 12.93 -12.90
C ALA A 87 -2.41 13.02 -11.63
N ALA A 88 -2.52 14.23 -11.09
CA ALA A 88 -3.56 14.51 -10.11
C ALA A 88 -4.94 14.14 -10.68
N LEU A 89 -5.86 13.71 -9.83
CA LEU A 89 -7.21 13.37 -10.26
C LEU A 89 -8.01 14.64 -10.54
N ASP A 90 -8.60 14.69 -11.71
CA ASP A 90 -9.60 15.71 -12.05
C ASP A 90 -10.99 15.17 -11.67
N LEU A 91 -11.52 15.68 -10.56
CA LEU A 91 -12.77 15.22 -9.99
C LEU A 91 -13.87 16.27 -10.20
N PRO A 92 -15.00 15.93 -10.83
CA PRO A 92 -16.14 16.83 -10.90
C PRO A 92 -16.68 17.10 -9.49
N ALA A 93 -17.28 18.27 -9.29
CA ALA A 93 -17.97 18.57 -8.03
C ALA A 93 -19.06 17.53 -7.78
N GLY A 94 -19.09 16.94 -6.58
CA GLY A 94 -20.07 15.92 -6.24
C GLY A 94 -19.58 14.96 -5.15
N VAL A 95 -20.32 13.86 -5.01
CA VAL A 95 -20.00 12.79 -4.06
C VAL A 95 -19.10 11.75 -4.75
N HIS A 96 -17.99 11.43 -4.12
CA HIS A 96 -17.06 10.41 -4.59
C HIS A 96 -16.97 9.28 -3.58
N ALA A 97 -17.21 8.07 -4.05
CA ALA A 97 -17.05 6.88 -3.21
C ALA A 97 -15.57 6.60 -2.95
N ILE A 98 -15.25 6.32 -1.68
CA ILE A 98 -13.93 5.87 -1.24
C ILE A 98 -14.11 4.51 -0.57
N THR A 99 -13.33 3.52 -0.99
CA THR A 99 -13.24 2.22 -0.32
C THR A 99 -11.88 2.08 0.32
N VAL A 100 -11.84 1.80 1.61
CA VAL A 100 -10.61 1.50 2.35
C VAL A 100 -10.54 -0.01 2.53
N GLY A 101 -9.51 -0.64 1.97
CA GLY A 101 -9.28 -2.09 2.06
C GLY A 101 -8.85 -2.50 3.46
N ALA A 102 -9.45 -3.58 3.97
CA ALA A 102 -9.03 -4.20 5.22
C ALA A 102 -7.70 -4.94 5.06
N GLY A 103 -6.92 -5.04 6.14
CA GLY A 103 -5.80 -5.98 6.22
C GLY A 103 -6.27 -7.42 6.12
N GLY A 104 -5.40 -8.31 5.67
CA GLY A 104 -5.65 -9.76 5.69
C GLY A 104 -5.90 -10.23 7.13
N ALA A 105 -6.95 -11.02 7.33
CA ALA A 105 -7.22 -11.62 8.63
C ALA A 105 -6.06 -12.53 9.04
N ASP A 106 -5.79 -12.63 10.34
CA ASP A 106 -4.75 -13.49 10.87
C ASP A 106 -4.95 -14.95 10.44
N ALA A 107 -3.86 -15.64 10.17
CA ALA A 107 -3.91 -17.07 9.97
C ALA A 107 -4.22 -17.74 11.32
N PRO A 108 -5.20 -18.69 11.38
CA PRO A 108 -5.50 -19.39 12.62
C PRO A 108 -4.25 -20.07 13.20
N ALA A 109 -4.05 -19.93 14.52
CA ALA A 109 -2.83 -20.39 15.19
C ALA A 109 -2.75 -21.93 15.33
N ASP A 110 -3.85 -22.62 15.18
CA ASP A 110 -3.97 -24.03 15.48
C ASP A 110 -4.25 -24.90 14.24
N GLN A 111 -3.76 -26.13 14.30
CA GLN A 111 -4.12 -27.22 13.39
C GLN A 111 -3.49 -27.15 11.96
N GLY A 112 -2.23 -27.41 11.88
CA GLY A 112 -1.66 -27.90 10.61
C GLY A 112 -0.93 -26.88 9.73
N GLY A 113 -0.86 -25.64 10.15
CA GLY A 113 -0.24 -24.56 9.35
C GLY A 113 -1.20 -23.97 8.33
N GLN A 114 -1.31 -22.67 8.32
CA GLN A 114 -2.16 -21.91 7.39
C GLN A 114 -1.35 -20.80 6.75
N SER A 115 -1.60 -20.58 5.46
CA SER A 115 -1.12 -19.37 4.79
C SER A 115 -1.87 -18.16 5.30
N GLY A 116 -1.20 -17.03 5.38
CA GLY A 116 -1.82 -15.77 5.68
C GLY A 116 -2.81 -15.35 4.59
N ASN A 117 -3.74 -14.52 4.95
CA ASN A 117 -4.73 -13.97 4.04
C ASN A 117 -4.21 -12.72 3.35
N SER A 118 -4.57 -12.54 2.09
CA SER A 118 -4.29 -11.29 1.39
C SER A 118 -5.15 -10.15 1.92
N GLY A 119 -4.63 -8.94 1.88
CA GLY A 119 -5.40 -7.72 2.16
C GLY A 119 -6.40 -7.41 1.05
N SER A 120 -7.29 -6.47 1.33
CA SER A 120 -8.29 -5.99 0.37
C SER A 120 -7.82 -4.73 -0.35
N ASN A 121 -8.37 -4.49 -1.53
CA ASN A 121 -8.08 -3.31 -2.32
C ASN A 121 -8.64 -2.04 -1.68
N SER A 122 -7.92 -0.93 -1.84
CA SER A 122 -8.46 0.41 -1.62
C SER A 122 -8.75 1.08 -2.97
N VAL A 123 -9.85 1.80 -3.03
CA VAL A 123 -10.30 2.46 -4.27
C VAL A 123 -10.68 3.90 -3.99
N PHE A 124 -10.17 4.80 -4.80
CA PHE A 124 -10.59 6.20 -4.86
C PHE A 124 -10.77 6.60 -6.32
N SER A 125 -12.01 6.86 -6.72
CA SER A 125 -12.36 7.15 -8.11
C SER A 125 -11.84 6.07 -9.06
N THR A 126 -10.97 6.41 -9.98
CA THR A 126 -10.34 5.50 -10.95
C THR A 126 -9.06 4.84 -10.42
N ILE A 127 -8.58 5.24 -9.24
CA ILE A 127 -7.36 4.70 -8.65
C ILE A 127 -7.70 3.50 -7.79
N THR A 128 -7.19 2.34 -8.18
CA THR A 128 -7.23 1.12 -7.37
C THR A 128 -5.82 0.77 -6.90
N SER A 129 -5.66 0.57 -5.62
CA SER A 129 -4.48 0.02 -4.98
C SER A 129 -4.78 -1.41 -4.55
N ALA A 130 -3.97 -2.38 -4.96
CA ALA A 130 -4.24 -3.80 -4.71
C ALA A 130 -3.82 -4.22 -3.30
N GLY A 131 -4.61 -5.11 -2.67
CA GLY A 131 -4.25 -5.69 -1.38
C GLY A 131 -2.90 -6.38 -1.41
N GLY A 132 -2.19 -6.39 -0.29
CA GLY A 132 -0.93 -7.11 -0.12
C GLY A 132 -1.14 -8.62 -0.09
N GLY A 133 -0.19 -9.38 -0.62
CA GLY A 133 -0.25 -10.85 -0.61
C GLY A 133 -0.04 -11.44 0.77
N GLY A 134 -0.79 -12.48 1.12
CA GLY A 134 -0.56 -13.25 2.35
C GLY A 134 0.78 -14.00 2.32
N GLY A 135 1.43 -14.10 3.48
CA GLY A 135 2.62 -14.95 3.64
C GLY A 135 2.26 -16.42 3.54
N ALA A 136 3.14 -17.24 2.93
CA ALA A 136 2.90 -18.66 2.83
C ALA A 136 3.07 -19.35 4.18
N MET A 137 2.31 -20.42 4.40
CA MET A 137 2.63 -21.41 5.43
C MET A 137 3.88 -22.20 5.07
N GLU A 138 4.28 -23.09 5.97
CA GLU A 138 5.31 -24.10 5.75
C GLU A 138 5.23 -24.74 4.34
N SER A 139 6.30 -24.71 3.57
CA SER A 139 6.45 -25.24 2.19
C SER A 139 5.63 -24.54 1.11
N GLY A 140 5.12 -23.32 1.36
CA GLY A 140 4.30 -22.61 0.39
C GLY A 140 5.03 -21.48 -0.33
N THR A 141 4.46 -21.08 -1.47
CA THR A 141 4.80 -19.86 -2.19
C THR A 141 3.97 -18.70 -1.64
N GLY A 142 4.57 -17.56 -1.43
CA GLY A 142 3.87 -16.33 -1.01
C GLY A 142 2.80 -15.95 -2.01
N ALA A 143 1.68 -15.40 -1.53
CA ALA A 143 0.61 -14.94 -2.39
C ALA A 143 1.02 -13.66 -3.14
N PRO A 144 0.59 -13.48 -4.41
CA PRO A 144 0.78 -12.23 -5.13
C PRO A 144 -0.11 -11.12 -4.56
N GLY A 145 0.26 -9.86 -4.83
CA GLY A 145 -0.55 -8.71 -4.38
C GLY A 145 0.07 -7.38 -4.79
N GLY A 146 -0.39 -6.29 -4.20
CA GLY A 146 0.24 -4.98 -4.32
C GLY A 146 1.73 -5.08 -4.04
N SER A 147 2.10 -5.62 -2.87
CA SER A 147 3.39 -6.28 -2.63
C SER A 147 3.15 -7.76 -2.34
N GLY A 148 4.06 -8.63 -2.75
CA GLY A 148 3.94 -10.07 -2.57
C GLY A 148 4.25 -10.54 -1.15
N GLY A 149 3.58 -11.60 -0.68
CA GLY A 149 3.91 -12.26 0.58
C GLY A 149 5.22 -13.05 0.51
N GLY A 150 5.86 -13.27 1.65
CA GLY A 150 7.04 -14.11 1.77
C GLY A 150 6.73 -15.61 1.63
N ALA A 151 7.71 -16.39 1.24
CA ALA A 151 7.61 -17.87 1.19
C ALA A 151 7.70 -18.51 2.57
N GLY A 152 7.05 -19.64 2.76
CA GLY A 152 7.24 -20.51 3.91
C GLY A 152 8.18 -21.68 3.61
N ASN A 153 8.74 -22.32 4.63
CA ASN A 153 9.65 -23.45 4.45
C ASN A 153 9.51 -24.55 5.50
N ASN A 154 9.68 -25.78 5.07
CA ASN A 154 9.82 -26.95 5.94
C ASN A 154 11.25 -27.51 5.89
N ASP A 155 11.45 -28.63 6.63
CA ASP A 155 12.76 -29.32 6.73
C ASP A 155 13.18 -30.02 5.45
N SER A 156 12.24 -30.33 4.59
CA SER A 156 12.41 -31.33 3.52
C SER A 156 12.80 -30.77 2.16
N ASN A 157 12.93 -29.40 2.02
CA ASN A 157 13.21 -28.80 0.72
C ASN A 157 11.98 -28.82 -0.25
N PRO A 158 11.79 -27.95 -1.22
CA PRO A 158 12.71 -26.98 -1.80
C PRO A 158 12.53 -25.57 -1.25
N VAL A 159 13.40 -24.65 -1.69
CA VAL A 159 13.28 -23.21 -1.43
C VAL A 159 11.93 -22.71 -1.97
N GLY A 160 11.06 -22.24 -1.09
CA GLY A 160 9.82 -21.60 -1.50
C GLY A 160 10.10 -20.23 -2.11
N SER A 161 9.30 -19.82 -3.08
CA SER A 161 9.41 -18.51 -3.72
C SER A 161 8.48 -17.49 -3.07
N GLY A 162 8.96 -16.27 -2.91
CA GLY A 162 8.09 -15.15 -2.52
C GLY A 162 7.04 -14.87 -3.58
N GLY A 163 5.92 -14.29 -3.17
CA GLY A 163 4.85 -13.86 -4.05
C GLY A 163 5.26 -12.68 -4.93
N THR A 164 4.66 -12.59 -6.10
CA THR A 164 4.89 -11.49 -7.02
C THR A 164 4.20 -10.21 -6.51
N GLY A 165 4.95 -9.11 -6.46
CA GLY A 165 4.41 -7.78 -6.21
C GLY A 165 3.88 -7.12 -7.48
N ASN A 166 3.34 -5.92 -7.37
CA ASN A 166 2.75 -5.18 -8.48
C ASN A 166 1.72 -6.02 -9.27
N THR A 167 0.84 -6.69 -8.56
CA THR A 167 -0.20 -7.54 -9.13
C THR A 167 -1.59 -7.04 -8.71
N PRO A 168 -2.44 -6.62 -9.67
CA PRO A 168 -2.17 -6.50 -11.11
C PRO A 168 -1.11 -5.43 -11.41
N PRO A 169 -0.42 -5.54 -12.56
CA PRO A 169 0.67 -4.64 -12.90
C PRO A 169 0.17 -3.22 -13.17
N VAL A 170 0.86 -2.24 -12.63
CA VAL A 170 0.64 -0.81 -12.85
C VAL A 170 1.98 -0.08 -12.98
N SER A 171 1.95 1.13 -13.52
CA SER A 171 3.13 1.99 -13.62
C SER A 171 2.85 3.36 -12.99
N PRO A 172 3.72 3.83 -12.09
CA PRO A 172 4.82 3.10 -11.44
C PRO A 172 4.31 1.86 -10.68
N ALA A 173 5.22 0.92 -10.37
CA ALA A 173 4.89 -0.28 -9.62
C ALA A 173 4.32 0.10 -8.25
N GLN A 174 3.22 -0.56 -7.84
CA GLN A 174 2.55 -0.30 -6.57
C GLN A 174 3.16 -1.05 -5.38
N GLY A 175 4.17 -1.88 -5.61
CA GLY A 175 4.87 -2.65 -4.59
C GLY A 175 5.84 -3.65 -5.20
N THR A 176 6.49 -4.45 -4.36
CA THR A 176 7.60 -5.32 -4.72
C THR A 176 7.35 -6.78 -4.33
N ASN A 177 8.18 -7.70 -4.81
CA ASN A 177 8.07 -9.12 -4.53
C ASN A 177 8.38 -9.45 -3.06
N GLY A 178 7.82 -10.55 -2.57
CA GLY A 178 8.24 -11.18 -1.32
C GLY A 178 9.58 -11.92 -1.47
N GLY A 179 10.19 -12.23 -0.33
CA GLY A 179 11.43 -12.99 -0.23
C GLY A 179 11.21 -14.49 -0.27
N SER A 180 12.24 -15.22 -0.71
CA SER A 180 12.28 -16.67 -0.70
C SER A 180 12.56 -17.22 0.70
N SER A 181 12.07 -18.41 0.96
CA SER A 181 12.36 -19.17 2.19
C SER A 181 13.65 -19.99 2.05
N LEU A 182 14.23 -20.36 3.18
CA LEU A 182 15.33 -21.30 3.21
C LEU A 182 15.31 -22.06 4.54
N ARG A 183 15.44 -23.39 4.48
CA ARG A 183 15.62 -24.32 5.63
C ARG A 183 15.06 -23.78 6.97
N ARG A 184 13.83 -24.12 7.31
CA ARG A 184 13.19 -23.79 8.59
C ARG A 184 12.99 -22.28 8.86
N ALA A 185 13.14 -21.45 7.80
CA ALA A 185 12.93 -20.04 7.90
C ALA A 185 12.16 -19.50 6.70
N GLY A 186 11.13 -18.72 6.96
CA GLY A 186 10.31 -18.04 5.96
C GLY A 186 10.97 -16.79 5.42
N GLY A 187 10.63 -16.43 4.20
CA GLY A 187 11.01 -15.15 3.57
C GLY A 187 10.20 -13.98 4.14
N GLY A 188 10.71 -12.76 4.04
CA GLY A 188 9.97 -11.56 4.38
C GLY A 188 8.98 -11.18 3.30
N GLY A 189 7.88 -10.52 3.65
CA GLY A 189 6.95 -9.91 2.70
C GLY A 189 7.56 -8.70 2.01
N GLY A 190 7.15 -8.41 0.77
CA GLY A 190 7.55 -7.21 0.03
C GLY A 190 6.99 -5.95 0.66
N GLY A 191 7.74 -4.86 0.61
CA GLY A 191 7.27 -3.51 0.93
C GLY A 191 6.95 -2.74 -0.33
N ALA A 192 6.50 -1.50 -0.19
CA ALA A 192 6.27 -0.66 -1.36
C ALA A 192 7.59 -0.33 -2.08
N GLY A 193 8.64 -0.03 -1.33
CA GLY A 193 9.93 0.45 -1.88
C GLY A 193 11.01 -0.62 -2.00
N GLN A 194 10.88 -1.76 -1.32
CA GLN A 194 11.92 -2.77 -1.27
C GLN A 194 11.36 -4.18 -1.28
N VAL A 195 12.02 -5.07 -2.01
CA VAL A 195 11.74 -6.51 -2.01
C VAL A 195 11.91 -7.09 -0.61
N GLY A 196 11.05 -8.02 -0.25
CA GLY A 196 11.19 -8.79 0.98
C GLY A 196 12.50 -9.57 1.00
N GLY A 197 13.17 -9.61 2.16
CA GLY A 197 14.43 -10.33 2.32
C GLY A 197 14.24 -11.84 2.19
N ASN A 198 15.18 -12.49 1.50
CA ASN A 198 15.27 -13.94 1.55
C ASN A 198 15.67 -14.37 2.95
N ALA A 199 15.20 -15.53 3.38
CA ALA A 199 15.74 -16.16 4.58
C ALA A 199 17.24 -16.41 4.36
N PRO A 200 18.14 -15.91 5.28
CA PRO A 200 19.57 -16.10 5.11
C PRO A 200 19.95 -17.56 5.24
N SER A 201 20.95 -18.00 4.46
CA SER A 201 21.52 -19.35 4.59
C SER A 201 22.14 -19.52 5.97
N SER A 202 21.71 -20.57 6.70
CA SER A 202 22.44 -20.96 7.91
C SER A 202 23.79 -21.55 7.50
N PRO A 203 24.91 -21.07 8.03
CA PRO A 203 26.25 -21.55 7.64
C PRO A 203 26.51 -23.02 8.03
N THR A 204 25.66 -23.60 8.86
CA THR A 204 25.85 -24.97 9.35
C THR A 204 24.56 -25.78 9.24
N SER A 205 24.55 -26.75 8.38
CA SER A 205 23.54 -27.81 8.26
C SER A 205 24.16 -29.15 8.69
N PRO A 206 23.40 -30.02 9.32
CA PRO A 206 22.36 -29.81 10.32
C PRO A 206 22.99 -29.45 11.65
N SER A 207 22.62 -28.33 12.27
CA SER A 207 23.07 -28.12 13.63
C SER A 207 22.38 -29.13 14.56
N PRO A 208 23.10 -30.02 15.18
CA PRO A 208 22.55 -30.91 16.21
C PRO A 208 22.09 -30.11 17.45
N THR A 209 22.42 -28.83 17.52
CA THR A 209 22.09 -27.91 18.63
C THR A 209 20.86 -27.06 18.37
N GLY A 210 20.12 -27.28 17.29
CA GLY A 210 18.83 -26.63 17.09
C GLY A 210 18.88 -25.15 16.70
N VAL A 211 20.03 -24.60 16.32
CA VAL A 211 20.12 -23.22 15.87
C VAL A 211 19.64 -23.15 14.42
N SER A 212 18.46 -22.63 14.21
CA SER A 212 17.95 -22.34 12.87
C SER A 212 18.26 -20.89 12.47
N GLY A 213 18.33 -20.69 11.16
CA GLY A 213 18.50 -19.36 10.60
C GLY A 213 17.37 -18.43 11.01
N ARG A 214 17.62 -17.16 10.83
CA ARG A 214 16.64 -16.08 10.98
C ARG A 214 15.72 -16.04 9.76
N GLY A 215 14.46 -15.68 9.94
CA GLY A 215 13.57 -15.37 8.82
C GLY A 215 14.08 -14.18 7.98
N GLY A 216 13.59 -14.04 6.78
CA GLY A 216 13.86 -12.90 5.92
C GLY A 216 13.24 -11.62 6.47
N ASN A 217 13.94 -10.51 6.39
CA ASN A 217 13.39 -9.21 6.81
C ASN A 217 12.24 -8.79 5.89
N GLY A 218 11.27 -8.07 6.42
CA GLY A 218 10.28 -7.38 5.60
C GLY A 218 10.92 -6.31 4.73
N GLY A 219 10.38 -6.13 3.53
CA GLY A 219 10.80 -5.06 2.62
C GLY A 219 10.37 -3.68 3.14
N ASN A 220 11.19 -2.67 2.96
CA ASN A 220 10.88 -1.33 3.41
C ASN A 220 9.76 -0.68 2.58
N GLY A 221 8.96 0.12 3.24
CA GLY A 221 8.02 1.03 2.62
C GLY A 221 8.69 2.28 2.05
N VAL A 222 7.88 3.25 1.68
CA VAL A 222 8.33 4.55 1.14
C VAL A 222 7.77 5.71 1.96
N ALA A 223 8.49 6.82 1.96
CA ALA A 223 8.11 8.03 2.68
C ALA A 223 7.50 9.07 1.74
N THR A 224 6.49 9.76 2.22
CA THR A 224 5.90 10.94 1.59
C THR A 224 5.52 11.96 2.67
N SER A 225 5.51 13.23 2.33
CA SER A 225 5.03 14.28 3.22
C SER A 225 3.66 14.85 2.83
N ILE A 226 2.85 14.09 2.09
CA ILE A 226 1.48 14.52 1.68
C ILE A 226 0.58 14.91 2.88
N THR A 227 0.87 14.40 4.07
CA THR A 227 0.18 14.75 5.32
C THR A 227 0.93 15.83 6.13
N ASN A 228 1.72 16.66 5.47
CA ASN A 228 2.53 17.74 6.05
C ASN A 228 3.68 17.28 6.97
N ALA A 229 3.91 15.99 7.10
CA ALA A 229 5.06 15.40 7.79
C ALA A 229 5.56 14.20 6.99
N SER A 230 6.87 13.98 6.95
CA SER A 230 7.43 12.80 6.29
C SER A 230 7.06 11.55 7.06
N VAL A 231 6.23 10.69 6.45
CA VAL A 231 5.77 9.44 7.06
C VAL A 231 6.05 8.29 6.11
N THR A 232 6.78 7.29 6.59
CA THR A 232 7.02 6.04 5.87
C THR A 232 5.82 5.10 6.06
N ARG A 233 5.34 4.48 4.97
CA ARG A 233 4.18 3.57 4.98
C ARG A 233 4.44 2.36 4.09
N ALA A 234 3.60 1.34 4.21
CA ALA A 234 3.61 0.14 3.39
C ALA A 234 4.91 -0.68 3.50
N GLY A 235 5.34 -0.96 4.73
CA GLY A 235 6.40 -1.94 5.01
C GLY A 235 5.87 -3.37 4.99
N GLY A 236 6.64 -4.33 4.48
CA GLY A 236 6.32 -5.76 4.52
C GLY A 236 6.61 -6.40 5.86
N GLY A 237 5.98 -7.53 6.19
CA GLY A 237 6.23 -8.30 7.41
C GLY A 237 7.52 -9.13 7.35
N GLY A 238 8.14 -9.38 8.50
CA GLY A 238 9.27 -10.30 8.64
C GLY A 238 8.83 -11.76 8.57
N GLY A 239 9.66 -12.65 8.06
CA GLY A 239 9.40 -14.09 8.02
C GLY A 239 9.67 -14.79 9.36
N GLY A 240 8.97 -15.87 9.63
CA GLY A 240 9.13 -16.71 10.82
C GLY A 240 10.34 -17.63 10.76
N ALA A 241 10.82 -18.12 11.91
CA ALA A 241 11.89 -19.10 12.03
C ALA A 241 11.53 -20.18 13.05
N GLN A 242 12.12 -21.39 12.95
CA GLN A 242 11.72 -22.53 13.78
C GLN A 242 12.30 -22.54 15.20
N TYR A 243 13.53 -22.19 15.41
CA TYR A 243 14.21 -22.35 16.71
C TYR A 243 14.66 -21.00 17.29
N THR A 244 15.43 -21.04 18.36
CA THR A 244 15.98 -19.90 19.08
C THR A 244 16.89 -19.01 18.21
N GLY A 245 16.29 -18.35 17.21
CA GLY A 245 16.93 -17.34 16.40
C GLY A 245 16.54 -15.94 16.81
N THR A 246 17.12 -14.94 16.20
CA THR A 246 16.60 -13.58 16.27
C THR A 246 15.39 -13.43 15.38
N THR A 247 14.37 -12.68 15.85
CA THR A 247 13.21 -12.32 15.05
C THR A 247 13.63 -11.61 13.76
N ALA A 248 12.96 -11.87 12.67
CA ALA A 248 13.09 -11.08 11.47
C ALA A 248 12.28 -9.78 11.63
N PRO A 249 12.88 -8.60 11.56
CA PRO A 249 12.14 -7.35 11.63
C PRO A 249 11.23 -7.19 10.42
N GLY A 250 10.10 -6.56 10.63
CA GLY A 250 9.32 -5.98 9.56
C GLY A 250 10.03 -4.81 8.91
N GLY A 251 9.65 -4.48 7.70
CA GLY A 251 10.15 -3.32 6.97
C GLY A 251 9.71 -2.00 7.61
N SER A 252 10.52 -0.96 7.43
CA SER A 252 10.14 0.39 7.83
C SER A 252 8.82 0.79 7.16
N GLY A 253 8.00 1.53 7.91
CA GLY A 253 6.66 1.89 7.44
C GLY A 253 5.58 0.99 8.04
N GLY A 254 5.88 0.29 9.15
CA GLY A 254 4.91 -0.39 9.98
C GLY A 254 4.81 -1.91 9.79
N GLY A 255 5.77 -2.56 9.11
CA GLY A 255 5.78 -4.02 8.95
C GLY A 255 5.86 -4.75 10.29
N GLY A 256 5.10 -5.84 10.45
CA GLY A 256 5.14 -6.70 11.64
C GLY A 256 6.41 -7.54 11.70
N THR A 257 6.88 -7.89 12.89
CA THR A 257 8.04 -8.76 13.08
C THR A 257 7.65 -10.23 12.94
N GLY A 258 8.55 -11.04 12.40
CA GLY A 258 8.37 -12.49 12.34
C GLY A 258 8.53 -13.16 13.71
N SER A 259 7.95 -14.35 13.86
CA SER A 259 8.05 -15.19 15.05
C SER A 259 9.35 -15.99 15.12
N THR A 260 9.69 -16.42 16.34
CA THR A 260 10.65 -17.50 16.55
C THR A 260 9.91 -18.69 17.17
N GLY A 261 9.98 -19.87 16.51
CA GLY A 261 9.27 -21.07 16.99
C GLY A 261 10.00 -21.80 18.11
N GLN A 262 9.58 -23.03 18.40
CA GLN A 262 9.98 -24.00 19.44
C GLN A 262 11.15 -23.55 20.35
N GLY A 263 10.85 -23.07 21.55
CA GLY A 263 11.83 -22.59 22.51
C GLY A 263 12.20 -21.09 22.35
N GLY A 264 11.73 -20.42 21.32
CA GLY A 264 11.75 -18.96 21.21
C GLY A 264 10.49 -18.34 21.83
N SER A 265 10.66 -17.25 22.53
CA SER A 265 9.57 -16.57 23.26
C SER A 265 8.91 -15.43 22.47
N SER A 266 9.17 -15.32 21.18
CA SER A 266 8.70 -14.19 20.39
C SER A 266 7.60 -14.60 19.41
N SER A 267 6.40 -14.11 19.64
CA SER A 267 5.30 -14.22 18.68
C SER A 267 5.47 -13.23 17.51
N ALA A 268 4.91 -13.57 16.37
CA ALA A 268 4.77 -12.62 15.28
C ALA A 268 3.91 -11.43 15.72
N THR A 269 4.15 -10.29 15.11
CA THR A 269 3.32 -9.10 15.35
C THR A 269 2.55 -8.72 14.08
N ALA A 270 1.36 -8.16 14.30
CA ALA A 270 0.60 -7.56 13.21
C ALA A 270 1.36 -6.37 12.59
N GLY A 271 1.05 -6.06 11.37
CA GLY A 271 1.42 -4.77 10.77
C GLY A 271 0.74 -3.61 11.49
N THR A 272 1.38 -2.46 11.52
CA THR A 272 0.82 -1.26 12.12
C THR A 272 -0.47 -0.85 11.40
N ALA A 273 -1.53 -0.62 12.16
CA ALA A 273 -2.82 -0.19 11.61
C ALA A 273 -2.70 1.12 10.82
N SER A 274 -3.51 1.27 9.78
CA SER A 274 -3.60 2.48 8.94
C SER A 274 -2.31 2.84 8.18
N THR A 275 -1.37 1.90 8.05
CA THR A 275 -0.13 2.10 7.27
C THR A 275 -0.06 1.26 5.99
N GLY A 276 -1.03 0.37 5.76
CA GLY A 276 -1.02 -0.58 4.64
C GLY A 276 0.07 -1.64 4.76
N SER A 277 0.58 -1.90 5.96
CA SER A 277 1.73 -2.78 6.19
C SER A 277 1.35 -4.23 6.36
N GLY A 278 2.27 -5.14 6.02
CA GLY A 278 2.11 -6.59 6.19
C GLY A 278 2.41 -7.07 7.61
N GLY A 279 1.74 -8.15 8.03
CA GLY A 279 1.97 -8.83 9.32
C GLY A 279 3.18 -9.78 9.27
N GLY A 280 3.82 -10.03 10.43
CA GLY A 280 4.89 -11.01 10.57
C GLY A 280 4.40 -12.46 10.42
N GLY A 281 5.28 -13.37 10.00
CA GLY A 281 5.03 -14.81 9.84
C GLY A 281 5.49 -15.65 11.04
#